data_f0514da588296d7a8a064b22ccf116a3
#
_entry.id   f0514da588296d7a8a064b22ccf116a3
#
_cell.length_a   1.000
_cell.length_b   1.000
_cell.length_c   1.000
_cell.angle_alpha   90.00
_cell.angle_beta   90.00
_cell.angle_gamma   90.00
#
_symmetry.space_group_name_H-M   'P 1'
#
loop_
_entity.id
_entity.type
_entity.pdbx_description
1 polymer ?
#
loop_
_entity_poly.entity_id
_entity_poly.type
_entity_poly.pdbx_seq_one_letter_code
_entity_poly.pdbx_strand_id
1 'polypeptide(L)'
;MSSQELSMNRIVVYDKPNFEGLSKEFTSDVPDLHELDFGNCISSLKVVGQPWVAYKLSKFEEDGVVFEEGDYAEIDNNNKISSLRLVHYDLSDPQITLYEHPNYEGQSKVVKEETNLAYGYFNDRVSSHVVQRGVWLLYKHPNRGGWFHIAWPGERIHDYKSEINFDDSVSHLQPLKPGRPIITAKVLWNQKKVEAEKDVLIDEIVGTNCTEYEQAFTTNSTREYTATVFQSFHFSNTTSIKLGFSFQVTLGCSSVFIVEKGKCESTTTYEKVEVLLPAKIPPCTELSIQVIKKETATSVPVELTICQNGKERKENAEYCCVSGRTISTRYTMKPVSAAPKDSQAKPQA
;
A
#
# COMPACT_ATOMS: atom_id res chain seq x y z
N MET A 1 9.90 7.61 -7.65
CA MET A 1 9.97 7.20 -6.24
C MET A 1 10.13 5.69 -6.20
N SER A 2 11.13 5.17 -5.49
CA SER A 2 11.35 3.74 -5.38
C SER A 2 10.28 3.11 -4.51
N SER A 3 9.94 1.84 -4.72
CA SER A 3 8.92 1.12 -3.93
C SER A 3 9.26 0.97 -2.44
N GLN A 4 10.50 1.23 -2.04
CA GLN A 4 10.94 1.28 -0.64
C GLN A 4 10.49 2.55 0.08
N GLU A 5 10.32 3.68 -0.63
CA GLU A 5 9.95 4.96 -0.01
C GLU A 5 8.49 5.02 0.45
N LEU A 6 7.61 4.19 -0.11
CA LEU A 6 6.18 4.15 0.25
C LEU A 6 5.88 3.37 1.54
N SER A 7 6.85 2.67 2.11
CA SER A 7 6.65 1.69 3.17
C SER A 7 7.28 2.03 4.52
N MET A 8 7.71 3.26 4.74
CA MET A 8 8.35 3.68 6.00
C MET A 8 7.53 4.73 6.75
N ASN A 9 7.63 4.72 8.10
CA ASN A 9 7.15 5.84 8.89
C ASN A 9 7.83 7.11 8.39
N ARG A 10 7.06 8.12 8.04
CA ARG A 10 7.61 9.36 7.50
C ARG A 10 6.75 10.56 7.80
N ILE A 11 7.40 11.70 7.82
CA ILE A 11 6.77 13.01 7.78
C ILE A 11 7.28 13.77 6.56
N VAL A 12 6.37 14.35 5.79
CA VAL A 12 6.70 15.28 4.70
C VAL A 12 6.28 16.67 5.13
N VAL A 13 7.21 17.59 5.18
CA VAL A 13 6.99 18.97 5.62
C VAL A 13 7.10 19.93 4.45
N TYR A 14 6.33 21.02 4.48
CA TYR A 14 6.24 22.03 3.43
C TYR A 14 6.36 23.43 4.02
N ASP A 15 7.05 24.32 3.30
CA ASP A 15 7.25 25.72 3.72
C ASP A 15 6.02 26.61 3.49
N LYS A 16 4.99 26.12 2.77
CA LYS A 16 3.73 26.82 2.55
C LYS A 16 2.53 25.99 2.99
N PRO A 17 1.38 26.63 3.32
CA PRO A 17 0.12 25.94 3.54
C PRO A 17 -0.29 25.10 2.30
N ASN A 18 -1.25 24.17 2.51
CA ASN A 18 -1.85 23.35 1.47
C ASN A 18 -0.84 22.47 0.70
N PHE A 19 0.28 22.08 1.36
CA PHE A 19 1.31 21.20 0.78
C PHE A 19 2.01 21.80 -0.44
N GLU A 20 2.12 23.11 -0.48
CA GLU A 20 2.79 23.87 -1.54
C GLU A 20 4.23 24.25 -1.14
N GLY A 21 4.99 24.75 -2.14
CA GLY A 21 6.34 25.26 -1.96
C GLY A 21 7.42 24.20 -1.89
N LEU A 22 8.49 24.49 -1.13
CA LEU A 22 9.58 23.55 -0.89
C LEU A 22 9.14 22.48 0.09
N SER A 23 9.58 21.23 -0.13
CA SER A 23 9.26 20.12 0.75
C SER A 23 10.48 19.29 1.10
N LYS A 24 10.45 18.70 2.29
CA LYS A 24 11.42 17.69 2.75
C LYS A 24 10.71 16.52 3.37
N GLU A 25 11.26 15.32 3.16
CA GLU A 25 10.76 14.07 3.75
C GLU A 25 11.77 13.56 4.78
N PHE A 26 11.28 13.15 5.95
CA PHE A 26 12.06 12.57 7.01
C PHE A 26 11.46 11.22 7.44
N THR A 27 12.33 10.26 7.73
CA THR A 27 11.99 8.91 8.17
C THR A 27 12.60 8.54 9.52
N SER A 28 13.36 9.46 10.11
CA SER A 28 14.02 9.34 11.42
C SER A 28 14.05 10.70 12.11
N ASP A 29 14.38 10.69 13.38
CA ASP A 29 14.51 11.89 14.21
C ASP A 29 15.40 12.96 13.54
N VAL A 30 14.97 14.21 13.61
CA VAL A 30 15.70 15.38 13.12
C VAL A 30 15.97 16.32 14.30
N PRO A 31 17.15 16.27 14.91
CA PRO A 31 17.44 17.07 16.09
C PRO A 31 17.60 18.57 15.79
N ASP A 32 17.92 18.94 14.56
CA ASP A 32 18.03 20.34 14.13
C ASP A 32 17.65 20.51 12.66
N LEU A 33 16.53 21.17 12.41
CA LEU A 33 16.07 21.52 11.07
C LEU A 33 16.83 22.70 10.46
N HIS A 34 17.52 23.52 11.28
CA HIS A 34 18.32 24.64 10.78
C HIS A 34 19.55 24.14 10.00
N GLU A 35 20.16 23.03 10.42
CA GLU A 35 21.27 22.40 9.69
C GLU A 35 20.85 21.90 8.30
N LEU A 36 19.55 21.77 8.08
CA LEU A 36 18.96 21.30 6.83
C LEU A 36 18.28 22.43 6.02
N ASP A 37 18.52 23.69 6.37
CA ASP A 37 17.87 24.87 5.78
C ASP A 37 16.32 24.78 5.79
N PHE A 38 15.75 24.19 6.85
CA PHE A 38 14.29 24.02 7.00
C PHE A 38 13.77 24.40 8.41
N GLY A 39 14.61 25.01 9.23
CA GLY A 39 14.24 25.51 10.56
C GLY A 39 13.23 26.66 10.47
N ASN A 40 12.21 26.62 11.32
CA ASN A 40 11.19 27.67 11.45
C ASN A 40 10.43 28.02 10.15
N CYS A 41 10.31 27.14 9.19
CA CYS A 41 9.59 27.42 7.94
C CYS A 41 8.46 26.42 7.61
N ILE A 42 8.15 25.48 8.49
CA ILE A 42 7.09 24.50 8.23
C ILE A 42 5.72 25.13 8.40
N SER A 43 4.89 25.07 7.35
CA SER A 43 3.54 25.62 7.33
C SER A 43 2.46 24.56 7.11
N SER A 44 2.79 23.43 6.48
CA SER A 44 1.93 22.26 6.35
C SER A 44 2.76 20.97 6.35
N LEU A 45 2.13 19.83 6.66
CA LEU A 45 2.83 18.57 6.72
C LEU A 45 1.90 17.37 6.49
N LYS A 46 2.48 16.23 6.15
CA LYS A 46 1.80 14.93 6.03
C LYS A 46 2.53 13.90 6.85
N VAL A 47 1.80 13.15 7.66
CA VAL A 47 2.32 12.06 8.47
C VAL A 47 1.79 10.73 7.93
N VAL A 48 2.68 9.79 7.69
CA VAL A 48 2.37 8.42 7.29
C VAL A 48 2.95 7.46 8.31
N GLY A 49 2.11 6.61 8.89
CA GLY A 49 2.50 5.64 9.91
C GLY A 49 2.48 6.24 11.33
N GLN A 50 3.55 6.05 12.09
CA GLN A 50 3.62 6.45 13.49
C GLN A 50 3.57 7.98 13.67
N PRO A 51 3.04 8.46 14.83
CA PRO A 51 3.01 9.88 15.15
C PRO A 51 4.41 10.52 15.21
N TRP A 52 4.44 11.83 15.00
CA TRP A 52 5.62 12.66 15.15
C TRP A 52 5.37 13.76 16.18
N VAL A 53 6.41 14.13 16.89
CA VAL A 53 6.41 15.29 17.78
C VAL A 53 7.32 16.35 17.18
N ALA A 54 6.77 17.55 16.98
CA ALA A 54 7.49 18.71 16.49
C ALA A 54 7.77 19.67 17.65
N TYR A 55 9.01 20.10 17.80
CA TYR A 55 9.45 20.96 18.89
C TYR A 55 9.90 22.33 18.39
N LYS A 56 9.71 23.35 19.23
CA LYS A 56 10.07 24.74 18.90
C LYS A 56 11.58 24.96 18.90
N LEU A 57 12.33 24.24 19.73
CA LEU A 57 13.78 24.32 19.78
C LEU A 57 14.45 23.09 19.19
N SER A 58 15.71 23.23 18.82
CA SER A 58 16.58 22.12 18.44
C SER A 58 16.74 21.13 19.59
N LYS A 59 17.13 19.87 19.29
CA LYS A 59 17.37 18.80 20.26
C LYS A 59 16.14 18.38 21.07
N PHE A 60 14.94 18.62 20.52
CA PHE A 60 13.66 18.20 21.13
C PHE A 60 13.38 18.91 22.46
N GLU A 61 13.79 20.16 22.58
CA GLU A 61 13.57 20.98 23.74
C GLU A 61 12.30 21.82 23.64
N GLU A 62 11.79 22.28 24.78
CA GLU A 62 10.51 22.97 24.98
C GLU A 62 9.26 22.11 24.63
N ASP A 63 8.10 22.81 24.61
CA ASP A 63 6.82 22.18 24.33
C ASP A 63 6.76 21.60 22.92
N GLY A 64 6.39 20.34 22.84
CA GLY A 64 6.15 19.66 21.59
C GLY A 64 4.69 19.72 21.14
N VAL A 65 4.47 19.71 19.83
CA VAL A 65 3.15 19.50 19.20
C VAL A 65 3.15 18.15 18.54
N VAL A 66 2.09 17.35 18.78
CA VAL A 66 1.98 16.00 18.26
C VAL A 66 1.16 15.99 16.99
N PHE A 67 1.69 15.31 15.97
CA PHE A 67 1.01 15.03 14.70
C PHE A 67 0.83 13.52 14.56
N GLU A 68 -0.40 13.03 14.73
CA GLU A 68 -0.79 11.66 14.41
C GLU A 68 -0.84 11.49 12.88
N GLU A 69 -1.05 10.26 12.38
CA GLU A 69 -1.18 10.02 10.96
C GLU A 69 -2.28 10.87 10.33
N GLY A 70 -1.94 11.60 9.27
CA GLY A 70 -2.88 12.48 8.58
C GLY A 70 -2.21 13.57 7.74
N ASP A 71 -3.04 14.33 7.07
CA ASP A 71 -2.68 15.48 6.24
C ASP A 71 -3.08 16.77 6.97
N TYR A 72 -2.10 17.65 7.24
CA TYR A 72 -2.28 18.92 7.94
C TYR A 72 -1.98 20.05 6.98
N ALA A 73 -3.01 20.56 6.31
CA ALA A 73 -2.90 21.60 5.29
C ALA A 73 -2.43 22.96 5.84
N GLU A 74 -2.63 23.17 7.12
CA GLU A 74 -2.15 24.34 7.88
C GLU A 74 -1.87 23.91 9.32
N ILE A 75 -0.82 24.44 9.92
CA ILE A 75 -0.44 24.14 11.31
C ILE A 75 -0.38 25.44 12.14
N ASP A 76 -0.89 25.39 13.38
CA ASP A 76 -0.94 26.54 14.30
C ASP A 76 0.45 27.06 14.71
N ASN A 77 1.46 26.19 14.67
CA ASN A 77 2.85 26.52 14.97
C ASN A 77 3.67 26.89 13.73
N ASN A 78 3.00 27.47 12.73
CA ASN A 78 3.64 27.95 11.51
C ASN A 78 4.94 28.72 11.83
N ASN A 79 6.03 28.35 11.16
CA ASN A 79 7.35 28.98 11.28
C ASN A 79 7.96 28.95 12.71
N LYS A 80 7.68 27.94 13.52
CA LYS A 80 8.25 27.81 14.88
C LYS A 80 8.81 26.42 15.20
N ILE A 81 8.93 25.53 14.20
CA ILE A 81 9.41 24.18 14.41
C ILE A 81 10.89 24.11 14.05
N SER A 82 11.70 23.64 15.01
CA SER A 82 13.17 23.51 14.87
C SER A 82 13.67 22.07 14.95
N SER A 83 12.89 21.13 15.51
CA SER A 83 13.24 19.70 15.51
C SER A 83 12.01 18.80 15.43
N LEU A 84 12.21 17.57 14.95
CA LEU A 84 11.14 16.58 14.72
C LEU A 84 11.59 15.23 15.32
N ARG A 85 10.71 14.60 16.09
CA ARG A 85 10.95 13.31 16.70
C ARG A 85 9.87 12.31 16.32
N LEU A 86 10.26 11.15 15.79
CA LEU A 86 9.36 10.04 15.50
C LEU A 86 9.03 9.29 16.79
N VAL A 87 7.76 8.93 16.98
CA VAL A 87 7.34 8.12 18.14
C VAL A 87 7.61 6.64 17.83
N HIS A 88 8.72 6.12 18.37
CA HIS A 88 9.16 4.73 18.15
C HIS A 88 8.52 3.69 19.10
N TYR A 89 7.61 4.12 19.96
CA TYR A 89 7.02 3.27 20.99
C TYR A 89 5.81 2.48 20.51
N ASP A 90 5.53 1.36 21.22
CA ASP A 90 4.30 0.60 21.03
C ASP A 90 3.11 1.35 21.62
N LEU A 91 2.17 1.74 20.77
CA LEU A 91 0.97 2.52 21.13
C LEU A 91 -0.30 1.66 21.21
N SER A 92 -0.20 0.32 21.05
CA SER A 92 -1.38 -0.57 20.93
C SER A 92 -2.09 -0.88 22.25
N ASP A 93 -1.39 -0.78 23.39
CA ASP A 93 -1.91 -1.10 24.72
C ASP A 93 -1.43 -0.05 25.74
N PRO A 94 -1.94 1.18 25.66
CA PRO A 94 -1.50 2.28 26.53
C PRO A 94 -1.98 2.05 27.97
N GLN A 95 -1.11 2.40 28.94
CA GLN A 95 -1.48 2.38 30.35
C GLN A 95 -0.68 3.42 31.12
N ILE A 96 -1.38 4.27 31.88
CA ILE A 96 -0.84 5.23 32.83
C ILE A 96 -1.54 5.09 34.18
N THR A 97 -0.83 5.27 35.27
CA THR A 97 -1.41 5.32 36.61
C THR A 97 -1.24 6.70 37.19
N LEU A 98 -2.33 7.33 37.55
CA LEU A 98 -2.40 8.65 38.18
C LEU A 98 -2.51 8.48 39.69
N TYR A 99 -1.92 9.39 40.46
CA TYR A 99 -1.98 9.43 41.92
C TYR A 99 -2.39 10.84 42.39
N GLU A 100 -3.19 10.84 43.46
CA GLU A 100 -3.73 12.06 44.05
C GLU A 100 -2.65 12.96 44.67
N HIS A 101 -1.62 12.36 45.26
CA HIS A 101 -0.56 13.09 45.99
C HIS A 101 0.79 12.87 45.33
N PRO A 102 1.76 13.76 45.63
CA PRO A 102 3.17 13.53 45.28
C PRO A 102 3.67 12.19 45.78
N ASN A 103 4.79 11.71 45.20
CA ASN A 103 5.45 10.45 45.53
C ASN A 103 4.58 9.20 45.40
N TYR A 104 3.58 9.23 44.50
CA TYR A 104 2.68 8.11 44.22
C TYR A 104 1.79 7.73 45.41
N GLU A 105 1.44 8.71 46.25
CA GLU A 105 0.60 8.53 47.42
C GLU A 105 -0.88 8.90 47.15
N GLY A 106 -1.74 8.58 48.13
CA GLY A 106 -3.17 8.82 48.04
C GLY A 106 -3.92 7.84 47.17
N GLN A 107 -5.09 8.27 46.67
CA GLN A 107 -5.84 7.44 45.75
C GLN A 107 -5.16 7.34 44.40
N SER A 108 -5.31 6.20 43.73
CA SER A 108 -4.77 5.98 42.38
C SER A 108 -5.84 5.59 41.37
N LYS A 109 -5.60 5.94 40.11
CA LYS A 109 -6.46 5.56 38.98
C LYS A 109 -5.61 5.06 37.83
N VAL A 110 -5.86 3.83 37.38
CA VAL A 110 -5.27 3.29 36.15
C VAL A 110 -6.14 3.71 34.97
N VAL A 111 -5.50 4.30 33.96
CA VAL A 111 -6.15 4.75 32.71
C VAL A 111 -5.53 4.00 31.54
N LYS A 112 -6.39 3.46 30.64
CA LYS A 112 -5.98 2.67 29.46
C LYS A 112 -6.54 3.20 28.14
N GLU A 113 -7.41 4.19 28.22
CA GLU A 113 -8.07 4.80 27.07
C GLU A 113 -8.24 6.30 27.31
N GLU A 114 -8.60 7.03 26.27
CA GLU A 114 -8.89 8.46 26.41
C GLU A 114 -9.92 8.71 27.49
N THR A 115 -9.60 9.58 28.43
CA THR A 115 -10.41 9.80 29.63
C THR A 115 -10.53 11.28 29.94
N ASN A 116 -11.79 11.76 30.01
CA ASN A 116 -12.11 13.07 30.55
C ASN A 116 -12.33 12.97 32.06
N LEU A 117 -11.49 13.64 32.82
CA LEU A 117 -11.55 13.63 34.29
C LEU A 117 -12.52 14.69 34.84
N ALA A 118 -12.99 15.66 34.04
CA ALA A 118 -13.74 16.85 34.48
C ALA A 118 -14.96 16.57 35.38
N TYR A 119 -15.54 15.36 35.28
CA TYR A 119 -16.73 14.98 36.04
C TYR A 119 -16.46 13.90 37.09
N GLY A 120 -15.17 13.65 37.40
CA GLY A 120 -14.75 12.62 38.31
C GLY A 120 -13.90 13.10 39.47
N TYR A 121 -13.60 12.18 40.39
CA TYR A 121 -12.79 12.48 41.59
C TYR A 121 -11.39 13.04 41.27
N PHE A 122 -10.80 12.61 40.17
CA PHE A 122 -9.41 12.96 39.78
C PHE A 122 -9.29 14.30 39.04
N ASN A 123 -10.39 15.01 38.76
CA ASN A 123 -10.27 16.33 38.14
C ASN A 123 -9.52 17.29 39.04
N ASP A 124 -8.47 17.92 38.50
CA ASP A 124 -7.62 18.89 39.23
C ASP A 124 -7.09 18.36 40.57
N ARG A 125 -6.80 17.07 40.67
CA ARG A 125 -6.27 16.43 41.87
C ARG A 125 -5.06 15.52 41.64
N VAL A 126 -4.59 15.45 40.40
CA VAL A 126 -3.47 14.60 40.05
C VAL A 126 -2.18 15.32 40.33
N SER A 127 -1.33 14.76 41.21
CA SER A 127 -0.05 15.34 41.61
C SER A 127 1.17 14.50 41.24
N SER A 128 0.97 13.23 40.84
CA SER A 128 2.05 12.37 40.34
C SER A 128 1.51 11.29 39.40
N HIS A 129 2.38 10.71 38.57
CA HIS A 129 2.00 9.63 37.67
C HIS A 129 3.14 8.65 37.36
N VAL A 130 2.77 7.49 36.85
CA VAL A 130 3.67 6.50 36.25
C VAL A 130 3.10 6.07 34.91
N VAL A 131 3.88 6.19 33.83
CA VAL A 131 3.52 5.68 32.50
C VAL A 131 4.10 4.26 32.36
N GLN A 132 3.22 3.27 32.31
CA GLN A 132 3.62 1.88 32.09
C GLN A 132 3.86 1.60 30.61
N ARG A 133 2.95 2.08 29.74
CA ARG A 133 2.97 1.82 28.28
C ARG A 133 2.25 2.92 27.50
N GLY A 134 2.62 3.06 26.21
CA GLY A 134 2.09 4.09 25.34
C GLY A 134 2.66 5.47 25.62
N VAL A 135 2.34 6.43 24.77
CA VAL A 135 2.65 7.85 24.96
C VAL A 135 1.35 8.57 25.24
N TRP A 136 1.34 9.44 26.23
CA TRP A 136 0.12 10.08 26.71
C TRP A 136 0.23 11.61 26.63
N LEU A 137 -0.90 12.26 26.29
CA LEU A 137 -1.08 13.70 26.38
C LEU A 137 -1.98 13.99 27.59
N LEU A 138 -1.42 14.71 28.57
CA LEU A 138 -2.13 15.14 29.76
C LEU A 138 -2.52 16.60 29.60
N TYR A 139 -3.80 16.88 29.41
CA TYR A 139 -4.31 18.22 29.14
C TYR A 139 -4.79 18.93 30.40
N LYS A 140 -4.50 20.24 30.45
CA LYS A 140 -4.89 21.10 31.54
C LYS A 140 -6.41 21.28 31.66
N HIS A 141 -7.12 21.27 30.53
CA HIS A 141 -8.55 21.50 30.51
C HIS A 141 -9.31 20.32 29.89
N PRO A 142 -10.61 20.17 30.20
CA PRO A 142 -11.46 19.15 29.57
C PRO A 142 -11.45 19.23 28.04
N ASN A 143 -11.81 18.11 27.40
CA ASN A 143 -11.95 18.02 25.94
C ASN A 143 -10.68 18.41 25.17
N ARG A 144 -9.51 17.99 25.67
CA ARG A 144 -8.18 18.26 25.09
C ARG A 144 -7.84 19.77 25.02
N GLY A 145 -8.34 20.53 25.98
CA GLY A 145 -8.13 21.97 26.02
C GLY A 145 -6.88 22.40 26.79
N GLY A 146 -6.35 23.56 26.40
CA GLY A 146 -5.21 24.20 27.07
C GLY A 146 -3.86 23.55 26.77
N TRP A 147 -2.89 23.89 27.59
CA TRP A 147 -1.54 23.28 27.51
C TRP A 147 -1.59 21.80 27.90
N PHE A 148 -0.68 20.98 27.37
CA PHE A 148 -0.56 19.57 27.68
C PHE A 148 0.89 19.17 27.90
N HIS A 149 1.09 18.18 28.76
CA HIS A 149 2.36 17.47 28.95
C HIS A 149 2.36 16.20 28.11
N ILE A 150 3.48 15.90 27.45
CA ILE A 150 3.70 14.63 26.72
C ILE A 150 4.42 13.68 27.66
N ALA A 151 3.70 12.67 28.14
CA ALA A 151 4.23 11.67 29.06
C ALA A 151 4.68 10.42 28.29
N TRP A 152 5.96 10.08 28.43
CA TRP A 152 6.61 9.00 27.68
C TRP A 152 6.60 7.66 28.42
N PRO A 153 6.67 6.51 27.72
CA PRO A 153 6.76 5.19 28.36
C PRO A 153 7.94 5.09 29.33
N GLY A 154 7.66 4.63 30.55
CA GLY A 154 8.64 4.55 31.63
C GLY A 154 8.81 5.84 32.44
N GLU A 155 8.16 6.93 32.02
CA GLU A 155 8.18 8.19 32.76
C GLU A 155 7.53 8.02 34.13
N ARG A 156 8.15 8.65 35.12
CA ARG A 156 7.72 8.65 36.52
C ARG A 156 7.87 10.05 37.08
N ILE A 157 6.80 10.81 37.13
CA ILE A 157 6.79 12.14 37.74
C ILE A 157 6.34 11.98 39.19
N HIS A 158 7.24 12.33 40.11
CA HIS A 158 7.00 12.23 41.56
C HIS A 158 6.15 13.40 42.07
N ASP A 159 6.34 14.57 41.50
CA ASP A 159 5.63 15.78 41.92
C ASP A 159 5.44 16.72 40.74
N TYR A 160 4.18 16.86 40.29
CA TYR A 160 3.82 17.72 39.16
C TYR A 160 4.21 19.19 39.35
N LYS A 161 4.14 19.67 40.60
CA LYS A 161 4.46 21.07 40.92
C LYS A 161 5.91 21.39 40.70
N SER A 162 6.80 20.56 41.18
CA SER A 162 8.26 20.82 41.13
C SER A 162 8.88 20.38 39.81
N GLU A 163 8.36 19.33 39.15
CA GLU A 163 9.01 18.74 37.99
C GLU A 163 8.49 19.28 36.66
N ILE A 164 7.17 19.52 36.55
CA ILE A 164 6.55 19.92 35.27
C ILE A 164 5.64 21.16 35.38
N ASN A 165 5.58 21.81 36.55
CA ASN A 165 4.72 22.96 36.82
C ASN A 165 3.23 22.74 36.41
N PHE A 166 2.68 21.57 36.75
CA PHE A 166 1.38 21.11 36.29
C PHE A 166 0.45 20.64 37.44
N ASP A 167 0.74 21.07 38.66
CA ASP A 167 0.02 20.67 39.86
C ASP A 167 -1.47 20.96 39.80
N ASP A 168 -2.29 19.99 40.25
CA ASP A 168 -3.75 20.08 40.34
C ASP A 168 -4.43 20.63 39.09
N SER A 169 -3.95 20.25 37.92
CA SER A 169 -4.42 20.84 36.65
C SER A 169 -4.81 19.83 35.57
N VAL A 170 -4.69 18.53 35.83
CA VAL A 170 -5.01 17.53 34.81
C VAL A 170 -6.53 17.29 34.74
N SER A 171 -7.14 17.61 33.64
CA SER A 171 -8.58 17.41 33.41
C SER A 171 -8.90 16.43 32.27
N HIS A 172 -7.91 16.10 31.40
CA HIS A 172 -8.16 15.18 30.29
C HIS A 172 -6.87 14.44 29.91
N LEU A 173 -6.99 13.14 29.61
CA LEU A 173 -5.89 12.31 29.13
C LEU A 173 -6.24 11.69 27.77
N GLN A 174 -5.26 11.72 26.86
CA GLN A 174 -5.36 11.08 25.54
C GLN A 174 -4.11 10.24 25.29
N PRO A 175 -4.24 8.92 25.07
CA PRO A 175 -3.13 8.15 24.55
C PRO A 175 -2.96 8.41 23.06
N LEU A 176 -1.73 8.47 22.56
CA LEU A 176 -1.47 8.52 21.13
C LEU A 176 -1.92 7.23 20.47
N LYS A 177 -2.47 7.36 19.26
CA LYS A 177 -2.91 6.22 18.47
C LYS A 177 -1.79 5.70 17.58
N PRO A 178 -1.67 4.38 17.43
CA PRO A 178 -0.75 3.82 16.45
C PRO A 178 -1.18 4.23 15.04
N GLY A 179 -0.22 4.58 14.23
CA GLY A 179 -0.43 4.75 12.80
C GLY A 179 -0.77 3.44 12.11
N ARG A 180 -1.14 3.53 10.82
CA ARG A 180 -1.38 2.33 10.01
C ARG A 180 -0.14 1.43 9.98
N PRO A 181 -0.30 0.10 9.89
CA PRO A 181 0.84 -0.77 9.68
C PRO A 181 1.49 -0.47 8.32
N ILE A 182 2.80 -0.52 8.29
CA ILE A 182 3.60 -0.37 7.08
C ILE A 182 3.93 -1.76 6.57
N ILE A 183 3.57 -2.02 5.30
CA ILE A 183 3.73 -3.33 4.67
C ILE A 183 4.70 -3.21 3.51
N THR A 184 5.77 -4.00 3.59
CA THR A 184 6.68 -4.26 2.46
C THR A 184 6.44 -5.66 1.94
N ALA A 185 6.37 -5.80 0.61
CA ALA A 185 6.17 -7.07 -0.06
C ALA A 185 7.39 -7.43 -0.89
N LYS A 186 7.94 -8.63 -0.69
CA LYS A 186 9.03 -9.20 -1.48
C LYS A 186 8.52 -10.38 -2.28
N VAL A 187 8.43 -10.23 -3.59
CA VAL A 187 7.99 -11.30 -4.51
C VAL A 187 9.16 -12.24 -4.79
N LEU A 188 8.98 -13.51 -4.53
CA LEU A 188 10.01 -14.55 -4.68
C LEU A 188 9.97 -15.19 -6.08
N TRP A 189 10.33 -14.43 -7.11
CA TRP A 189 10.28 -14.88 -8.51
C TRP A 189 11.07 -16.17 -8.81
N ASN A 190 12.12 -16.44 -8.04
CA ASN A 190 12.90 -17.69 -8.12
C ASN A 190 12.12 -18.94 -7.68
N GLN A 191 10.98 -18.75 -7.00
CA GLN A 191 10.07 -19.82 -6.56
C GLN A 191 8.77 -19.84 -7.36
N LYS A 192 8.72 -19.15 -8.51
CA LYS A 192 7.58 -19.19 -9.42
C LYS A 192 7.22 -20.62 -9.81
N LYS A 193 5.93 -20.95 -9.71
CA LYS A 193 5.36 -22.22 -10.14
C LYS A 193 4.40 -22.01 -11.31
N VAL A 194 4.40 -22.93 -12.25
CA VAL A 194 3.38 -23.03 -13.29
C VAL A 194 2.36 -24.05 -12.80
N GLU A 195 1.16 -23.60 -12.47
CA GLU A 195 0.09 -24.42 -11.90
C GLU A 195 -0.70 -25.16 -12.99
N ALA A 196 -0.92 -24.48 -14.12
CA ALA A 196 -1.63 -25.05 -15.24
C ALA A 196 -1.26 -24.35 -16.56
N GLU A 197 -1.32 -25.13 -17.65
CA GLU A 197 -1.28 -24.61 -19.01
C GLU A 197 -2.46 -25.17 -19.79
N LYS A 198 -3.14 -24.32 -20.54
CA LYS A 198 -4.29 -24.70 -21.35
C LYS A 198 -4.26 -23.99 -22.70
N ASP A 199 -4.40 -24.78 -23.74
CA ASP A 199 -4.61 -24.27 -25.10
C ASP A 199 -6.11 -24.01 -25.31
N VAL A 200 -6.45 -22.77 -25.69
CA VAL A 200 -7.82 -22.36 -25.99
C VAL A 200 -7.90 -21.96 -27.46
N LEU A 201 -8.69 -22.68 -28.24
CA LEU A 201 -8.98 -22.28 -29.61
C LEU A 201 -9.84 -21.00 -29.59
N ILE A 202 -9.34 -19.92 -30.17
CA ILE A 202 -10.02 -18.61 -30.20
C ILE A 202 -10.56 -18.26 -31.58
N ASP A 203 -9.98 -18.83 -32.66
CA ASP A 203 -10.46 -18.64 -34.03
C ASP A 203 -10.04 -19.82 -34.91
N GLU A 204 -10.82 -20.13 -35.92
CA GLU A 204 -10.52 -21.08 -36.98
C GLU A 204 -10.86 -20.50 -38.33
N ILE A 205 -9.87 -20.44 -39.19
CA ILE A 205 -9.98 -19.88 -40.55
C ILE A 205 -9.76 -21.00 -41.55
N VAL A 206 -10.73 -21.25 -42.40
CA VAL A 206 -10.64 -22.29 -43.43
C VAL A 206 -10.65 -21.65 -44.81
N GLY A 207 -9.71 -22.07 -45.63
CA GLY A 207 -9.66 -21.69 -47.05
C GLY A 207 -9.49 -22.94 -47.92
N THR A 208 -10.26 -23.05 -48.97
CA THR A 208 -10.24 -24.21 -49.88
C THR A 208 -9.82 -23.79 -51.27
N ASN A 209 -8.82 -24.45 -51.81
CA ASN A 209 -8.41 -24.32 -53.20
C ASN A 209 -8.66 -25.61 -53.96
N CYS A 210 -9.73 -25.62 -54.78
CA CYS A 210 -10.11 -26.77 -55.63
C CYS A 210 -9.46 -26.73 -57.04
N THR A 211 -8.52 -25.80 -57.29
CA THR A 211 -7.88 -25.65 -58.59
C THR A 211 -6.50 -26.35 -58.61
N GLU A 212 -5.97 -26.53 -59.82
CA GLU A 212 -4.64 -27.08 -60.04
C GLU A 212 -3.50 -26.07 -59.87
N TYR A 213 -3.83 -24.82 -59.49
CA TYR A 213 -2.87 -23.73 -59.32
C TYR A 213 -2.95 -23.16 -57.89
N GLU A 214 -1.84 -22.60 -57.44
CA GLU A 214 -1.80 -21.87 -56.16
C GLU A 214 -2.74 -20.67 -56.17
N GLN A 215 -3.54 -20.51 -55.14
CA GLN A 215 -4.46 -19.37 -55.00
C GLN A 215 -4.07 -18.46 -53.85
N ALA A 216 -4.34 -17.16 -53.99
CA ALA A 216 -4.18 -16.21 -52.91
C ALA A 216 -5.23 -16.50 -51.82
N PHE A 217 -4.78 -16.37 -50.56
CA PHE A 217 -5.70 -16.43 -49.42
C PHE A 217 -6.44 -15.08 -49.31
N THR A 218 -7.76 -15.10 -49.43
CA THR A 218 -8.57 -13.87 -49.56
C THR A 218 -8.88 -13.17 -48.23
N THR A 219 -8.26 -13.52 -47.14
CA THR A 219 -8.43 -12.86 -45.86
C THR A 219 -7.34 -11.81 -45.66
N ASN A 220 -7.60 -10.84 -44.78
CA ASN A 220 -6.57 -9.89 -44.35
C ASN A 220 -5.34 -10.65 -43.85
N SER A 221 -4.15 -10.20 -44.26
CA SER A 221 -2.87 -10.81 -43.86
C SER A 221 -2.57 -10.73 -42.38
N THR A 222 -3.31 -9.90 -41.63
CA THR A 222 -3.16 -9.69 -40.20
C THR A 222 -4.53 -9.65 -39.51
N ARG A 223 -4.66 -10.32 -38.39
CA ARG A 223 -5.83 -10.25 -37.50
C ARG A 223 -5.43 -9.85 -36.11
N GLU A 224 -6.27 -9.04 -35.46
CA GLU A 224 -6.10 -8.64 -34.06
C GLU A 224 -6.93 -9.54 -33.14
N TYR A 225 -6.30 -10.01 -32.06
CA TYR A 225 -6.95 -10.77 -30.99
C TYR A 225 -6.70 -10.09 -29.64
N THR A 226 -7.60 -10.33 -28.69
CA THR A 226 -7.47 -9.80 -27.34
C THR A 226 -6.84 -10.84 -26.41
N ALA A 227 -5.66 -10.54 -25.90
CA ALA A 227 -5.04 -11.29 -24.81
C ALA A 227 -5.57 -10.80 -23.46
N THR A 228 -5.90 -11.72 -22.58
CA THR A 228 -6.40 -11.42 -21.24
C THR A 228 -5.34 -11.80 -20.22
N VAL A 229 -5.06 -10.90 -19.27
CA VAL A 229 -4.22 -11.18 -18.10
C VAL A 229 -5.05 -10.95 -16.86
N PHE A 230 -5.23 -12.00 -16.07
CA PHE A 230 -5.90 -11.96 -14.78
C PHE A 230 -4.85 -12.09 -13.68
N GLN A 231 -4.89 -11.19 -12.71
CA GLN A 231 -3.97 -11.16 -11.57
C GLN A 231 -4.77 -11.18 -10.28
N SER A 232 -4.28 -11.93 -9.29
CA SER A 232 -4.87 -11.96 -7.94
C SER A 232 -3.78 -12.09 -6.88
N PHE A 233 -4.13 -11.68 -5.65
CA PHE A 233 -3.26 -11.74 -4.50
C PHE A 233 -3.99 -12.41 -3.33
N HIS A 234 -3.37 -13.44 -2.75
CA HIS A 234 -3.95 -14.25 -1.68
C HIS A 234 -3.05 -14.24 -0.45
N PHE A 235 -3.64 -14.05 0.72
CA PHE A 235 -2.94 -14.18 2.00
C PHE A 235 -3.00 -15.61 2.49
N SER A 236 -1.86 -16.17 2.92
CA SER A 236 -1.76 -17.55 3.38
C SER A 236 -2.46 -17.81 4.72
N ASN A 237 -2.65 -16.76 5.54
CA ASN A 237 -3.39 -16.83 6.80
C ASN A 237 -4.31 -15.63 6.96
N THR A 238 -5.60 -15.91 7.05
CA THR A 238 -6.68 -14.92 7.10
C THR A 238 -6.81 -14.17 8.43
N THR A 239 -5.96 -14.40 9.41
CA THR A 239 -6.27 -14.06 10.80
C THR A 239 -5.67 -12.78 11.33
N SER A 240 -4.63 -12.20 10.72
CA SER A 240 -3.95 -11.06 11.35
C SER A 240 -4.04 -9.75 10.60
N ILE A 241 -4.29 -9.77 9.29
CA ILE A 241 -4.40 -8.52 8.53
C ILE A 241 -5.88 -8.14 8.36
N LYS A 242 -6.48 -7.58 9.40
CA LYS A 242 -7.69 -6.76 9.24
C LYS A 242 -7.27 -5.44 8.59
N LEU A 243 -6.95 -5.50 7.30
CA LEU A 243 -6.49 -4.34 6.56
C LEU A 243 -7.66 -3.39 6.34
N GLY A 244 -7.65 -2.28 7.04
CA GLY A 244 -8.51 -1.13 6.75
C GLY A 244 -7.95 -0.20 5.65
N PHE A 245 -6.82 -0.54 5.03
CA PHE A 245 -6.08 0.30 4.09
C PHE A 245 -5.49 -0.52 2.94
N SER A 246 -5.15 0.16 1.84
CA SER A 246 -4.49 -0.42 0.68
C SER A 246 -2.97 -0.38 0.81
N PHE A 247 -2.28 -1.35 0.19
CA PHE A 247 -0.82 -1.33 0.03
C PHE A 247 -0.43 -1.78 -1.37
N GLN A 248 0.79 -1.45 -1.77
CA GLN A 248 1.31 -1.75 -3.11
C GLN A 248 2.31 -2.89 -3.08
N VAL A 249 2.19 -3.80 -4.04
CA VAL A 249 3.14 -4.88 -4.29
C VAL A 249 3.81 -4.64 -5.64
N THR A 250 5.11 -4.44 -5.65
CA THR A 250 5.87 -4.28 -6.89
C THR A 250 6.20 -5.64 -7.48
N LEU A 251 5.69 -5.92 -8.68
CA LEU A 251 5.83 -7.20 -9.37
C LEU A 251 7.04 -7.29 -10.32
N GLY A 252 7.86 -6.24 -10.37
CA GLY A 252 9.03 -6.12 -11.27
C GLY A 252 9.29 -4.67 -11.62
N CYS A 253 10.11 -4.40 -12.65
CA CYS A 253 10.59 -3.04 -12.94
C CYS A 253 9.51 -1.99 -13.24
N SER A 254 8.26 -2.38 -13.54
CA SER A 254 7.21 -1.42 -13.92
C SER A 254 5.79 -1.82 -13.54
N SER A 255 5.57 -3.02 -13.00
CA SER A 255 4.21 -3.49 -12.64
C SER A 255 3.98 -3.36 -11.15
N VAL A 256 2.98 -2.59 -10.77
CA VAL A 256 2.53 -2.41 -9.39
C VAL A 256 1.13 -3.01 -9.26
N PHE A 257 0.93 -3.84 -8.26
CA PHE A 257 -0.36 -4.39 -7.89
C PHE A 257 -0.82 -3.73 -6.59
N ILE A 258 -2.05 -3.18 -6.58
CA ILE A 258 -2.62 -2.54 -5.40
C ILE A 258 -3.52 -3.56 -4.70
N VAL A 259 -3.23 -3.84 -3.43
CA VAL A 259 -4.06 -4.69 -2.58
C VAL A 259 -4.91 -3.79 -1.70
N GLU A 260 -6.22 -3.79 -1.89
CA GLU A 260 -7.16 -2.97 -1.12
C GLU A 260 -7.91 -3.80 -0.07
N LYS A 261 -8.00 -3.25 1.14
CA LYS A 261 -8.97 -3.61 2.21
C LYS A 261 -9.22 -5.12 2.42
N GLY A 262 -8.17 -5.95 2.40
CA GLY A 262 -8.31 -7.37 2.76
C GLY A 262 -9.17 -8.21 1.80
N LYS A 263 -9.45 -7.72 0.61
CA LYS A 263 -10.04 -8.49 -0.48
C LYS A 263 -8.93 -9.09 -1.33
N CYS A 264 -9.13 -10.35 -1.75
CA CYS A 264 -8.40 -10.88 -2.90
C CYS A 264 -8.77 -10.02 -4.10
N GLU A 265 -7.90 -9.10 -4.49
CA GLU A 265 -8.16 -8.30 -5.67
C GLU A 265 -7.76 -9.04 -6.92
N SER A 266 -8.64 -8.96 -7.91
CA SER A 266 -8.37 -9.42 -9.24
C SER A 266 -8.39 -8.24 -10.20
N THR A 267 -7.33 -8.08 -10.96
CA THR A 267 -7.27 -7.11 -12.06
C THR A 267 -7.24 -7.86 -13.37
N THR A 268 -8.09 -7.46 -14.31
CA THR A 268 -8.09 -8.01 -15.66
C THR A 268 -7.62 -6.94 -16.61
N THR A 269 -6.55 -7.20 -17.34
CA THR A 269 -6.07 -6.34 -18.42
C THR A 269 -6.26 -6.99 -19.77
N TYR A 270 -6.54 -6.17 -20.78
CA TYR A 270 -6.75 -6.60 -22.15
C TYR A 270 -5.66 -6.00 -23.04
N GLU A 271 -5.00 -6.85 -23.81
CA GLU A 271 -3.94 -6.43 -24.74
C GLU A 271 -4.31 -6.91 -26.15
N LYS A 272 -4.05 -6.09 -27.17
CA LYS A 272 -4.20 -6.49 -28.54
C LYS A 272 -2.95 -7.22 -29.02
N VAL A 273 -3.15 -8.35 -29.68
CA VAL A 273 -2.10 -9.17 -30.29
C VAL A 273 -2.41 -9.34 -31.77
N GLU A 274 -1.46 -8.98 -32.61
CA GLU A 274 -1.57 -9.17 -34.07
C GLU A 274 -1.01 -10.55 -34.46
N VAL A 275 -1.77 -11.26 -35.28
CA VAL A 275 -1.40 -12.57 -35.82
C VAL A 275 -1.31 -12.47 -37.34
N LEU A 276 -0.12 -12.78 -37.88
CA LEU A 276 0.13 -12.81 -39.30
C LEU A 276 -0.37 -14.13 -39.91
N LEU A 277 -1.15 -14.06 -40.98
CA LEU A 277 -1.70 -15.21 -41.69
C LEU A 277 -0.94 -15.47 -43.00
N PRO A 278 -0.90 -16.74 -43.50
CA PRO A 278 -0.26 -17.05 -44.76
C PRO A 278 -1.01 -16.42 -45.93
N ALA A 279 -0.29 -16.06 -46.98
CA ALA A 279 -0.87 -15.37 -48.13
C ALA A 279 -1.42 -16.27 -49.19
N LYS A 280 -1.16 -17.62 -49.19
CA LYS A 280 -1.44 -18.53 -50.31
C LYS A 280 -1.88 -19.91 -49.87
N ILE A 281 -2.74 -20.55 -50.64
CA ILE A 281 -3.21 -21.92 -50.48
C ILE A 281 -2.70 -22.78 -51.67
N PRO A 282 -2.00 -23.93 -51.40
CA PRO A 282 -1.54 -24.85 -52.45
C PRO A 282 -2.68 -25.43 -53.30
N PRO A 283 -2.38 -25.94 -54.50
CA PRO A 283 -3.35 -26.61 -55.33
C PRO A 283 -4.07 -27.73 -54.63
N CYS A 284 -5.36 -27.95 -54.97
CA CYS A 284 -6.17 -29.05 -54.44
C CYS A 284 -6.07 -29.25 -52.94
N THR A 285 -6.07 -28.17 -52.17
CA THR A 285 -5.82 -28.21 -50.72
C THR A 285 -6.88 -27.38 -49.96
N GLU A 286 -7.36 -27.95 -48.86
CA GLU A 286 -8.04 -27.23 -47.80
C GLU A 286 -7.02 -26.88 -46.73
N LEU A 287 -6.87 -25.59 -46.41
CA LEU A 287 -6.04 -25.07 -45.37
C LEU A 287 -6.90 -24.62 -44.19
N SER A 288 -6.76 -25.26 -43.04
CA SER A 288 -7.35 -24.80 -41.77
C SER A 288 -6.23 -24.18 -40.92
N ILE A 289 -6.47 -22.96 -40.48
CA ILE A 289 -5.60 -22.20 -39.58
C ILE A 289 -6.31 -22.03 -38.25
N GLN A 290 -5.85 -22.75 -37.27
CA GLN A 290 -6.32 -22.60 -35.88
C GLN A 290 -5.50 -21.58 -35.15
N VAL A 291 -6.14 -20.54 -34.59
CA VAL A 291 -5.51 -19.54 -33.72
C VAL A 291 -5.75 -19.98 -32.27
N ILE A 292 -4.65 -20.28 -31.60
CA ILE A 292 -4.65 -20.88 -30.26
C ILE A 292 -4.06 -19.89 -29.28
N LYS A 293 -4.84 -19.58 -28.24
CA LYS A 293 -4.38 -18.81 -27.08
C LYS A 293 -3.89 -19.78 -26.01
N LYS A 294 -2.62 -19.68 -25.61
CA LYS A 294 -2.08 -20.45 -24.51
C LYS A 294 -2.32 -19.68 -23.20
N GLU A 295 -3.18 -20.21 -22.35
CA GLU A 295 -3.40 -19.70 -21.00
C GLU A 295 -2.46 -20.41 -20.04
N THR A 296 -1.64 -19.63 -19.34
CA THR A 296 -0.70 -20.13 -18.34
C THR A 296 -1.05 -19.54 -16.99
N ALA A 297 -1.43 -20.41 -16.06
CA ALA A 297 -1.65 -20.05 -14.66
C ALA A 297 -0.34 -20.23 -13.88
N THR A 298 0.07 -19.18 -13.20
CA THR A 298 1.30 -19.18 -12.39
C THR A 298 1.02 -18.67 -11.00
N SER A 299 1.72 -19.23 -10.01
CA SER A 299 1.75 -18.73 -8.64
C SER A 299 3.19 -18.36 -8.24
N VAL A 300 3.32 -17.33 -7.41
CA VAL A 300 4.60 -16.84 -6.89
C VAL A 300 4.43 -16.51 -5.42
N PRO A 301 5.22 -17.12 -4.51
CA PRO A 301 5.21 -16.78 -3.11
C PRO A 301 5.65 -15.33 -2.88
N VAL A 302 5.04 -14.68 -1.89
CA VAL A 302 5.35 -13.31 -1.47
C VAL A 302 5.59 -13.28 0.02
N GLU A 303 6.74 -12.79 0.45
CA GLU A 303 7.02 -12.48 1.84
C GLU A 303 6.54 -11.06 2.14
N LEU A 304 5.67 -10.92 3.13
CA LEU A 304 5.21 -9.64 3.66
C LEU A 304 5.95 -9.35 4.95
N THR A 305 6.55 -8.17 5.04
CA THR A 305 7.07 -7.62 6.28
C THR A 305 6.12 -6.52 6.73
N ILE A 306 5.53 -6.69 7.91
CA ILE A 306 4.53 -5.79 8.48
C ILE A 306 5.16 -5.12 9.71
N CYS A 307 5.39 -3.81 9.61
CA CYS A 307 5.90 -2.99 10.71
C CYS A 307 4.76 -2.17 11.32
N GLN A 308 4.49 -2.36 12.60
CA GLN A 308 3.53 -1.58 13.35
C GLN A 308 3.97 -1.46 14.81
N ASN A 309 3.85 -0.28 15.39
CA ASN A 309 4.20 -0.03 16.80
C ASN A 309 5.64 -0.42 17.16
N GLY A 310 6.59 -0.20 16.26
CA GLY A 310 7.98 -0.59 16.46
C GLY A 310 8.23 -2.10 16.44
N LYS A 311 7.20 -2.92 16.18
CA LYS A 311 7.31 -4.38 16.03
C LYS A 311 7.22 -4.78 14.57
N GLU A 312 8.11 -5.70 14.18
CA GLU A 312 8.14 -6.29 12.86
C GLU A 312 7.62 -7.73 12.94
N ARG A 313 6.73 -8.09 12.02
CA ARG A 313 6.29 -9.47 11.82
C ARG A 313 6.33 -9.84 10.35
N LYS A 314 6.60 -11.10 10.06
CA LYS A 314 6.61 -11.64 8.70
C LYS A 314 5.39 -12.51 8.48
N GLU A 315 4.76 -12.36 7.32
CA GLU A 315 3.65 -13.18 6.87
C GLU A 315 3.86 -13.61 5.43
N ASN A 316 3.21 -14.68 5.02
CA ASN A 316 3.29 -15.21 3.67
C ASN A 316 2.01 -14.88 2.90
N ALA A 317 2.17 -14.58 1.63
CA ALA A 317 1.11 -14.37 0.68
C ALA A 317 1.48 -15.03 -0.65
N GLU A 318 0.55 -15.10 -1.57
CA GLU A 318 0.74 -15.66 -2.90
C GLU A 318 0.19 -14.71 -3.96
N TYR A 319 1.01 -14.42 -4.95
CA TYR A 319 0.60 -13.73 -6.16
C TYR A 319 0.27 -14.75 -7.22
N CYS A 320 -0.94 -14.71 -7.78
CA CYS A 320 -1.40 -15.58 -8.85
C CYS A 320 -1.66 -14.75 -10.11
N CYS A 321 -1.22 -15.29 -11.25
CA CYS A 321 -1.42 -14.68 -12.55
C CYS A 321 -1.87 -15.74 -13.57
N VAL A 322 -2.99 -15.48 -14.26
CA VAL A 322 -3.38 -16.23 -15.44
C VAL A 322 -3.16 -15.34 -16.65
N SER A 323 -2.19 -15.70 -17.49
CA SER A 323 -1.82 -14.94 -18.68
C SER A 323 -2.18 -15.70 -19.95
N GLY A 324 -2.96 -15.05 -20.81
CA GLY A 324 -3.29 -15.51 -22.16
C GLY A 324 -2.55 -14.72 -23.26
N ARG A 325 -1.36 -14.17 -22.97
CA ARG A 325 -0.62 -13.33 -23.93
C ARG A 325 -0.03 -14.10 -25.09
N THR A 326 0.25 -15.41 -24.93
CA THR A 326 0.84 -16.21 -25.98
C THR A 326 -0.24 -16.69 -26.94
N ILE A 327 -0.26 -16.12 -28.15
CA ILE A 327 -1.13 -16.55 -29.25
C ILE A 327 -0.26 -17.17 -30.34
N SER A 328 -0.63 -18.36 -30.79
CA SER A 328 0.07 -19.11 -31.81
C SER A 328 -0.91 -19.59 -32.88
N THR A 329 -0.39 -19.94 -34.05
CA THR A 329 -1.18 -20.52 -35.15
C THR A 329 -0.75 -21.96 -35.42
N ARG A 330 -1.73 -22.83 -35.61
CA ARG A 330 -1.52 -24.21 -36.05
C ARG A 330 -2.13 -24.38 -37.43
N TYR A 331 -1.35 -24.88 -38.39
CA TYR A 331 -1.78 -25.09 -39.77
C TYR A 331 -2.04 -26.57 -39.99
N THR A 332 -3.21 -26.87 -40.62
CA THR A 332 -3.56 -28.20 -41.05
C THR A 332 -3.95 -28.15 -42.52
N MET A 333 -3.34 -28.99 -43.33
CA MET A 333 -3.63 -29.11 -44.77
C MET A 333 -4.28 -30.45 -45.05
N LYS A 334 -5.39 -30.45 -45.77
CA LYS A 334 -6.06 -31.67 -46.25
C LYS A 334 -6.22 -31.60 -47.76
N PRO A 335 -5.95 -32.73 -48.50
CA PRO A 335 -6.20 -32.77 -49.93
C PRO A 335 -7.70 -32.72 -50.19
N VAL A 336 -8.12 -31.92 -51.19
CA VAL A 336 -9.51 -31.91 -51.70
C VAL A 336 -9.49 -32.31 -53.17
N SER A 337 -10.60 -32.89 -53.64
CA SER A 337 -10.75 -33.24 -55.05
C SER A 337 -10.78 -31.96 -55.92
N ALA A 338 -10.09 -31.99 -57.06
CA ALA A 338 -10.16 -30.93 -58.03
C ALA A 338 -11.63 -30.74 -58.47
N ALA A 339 -12.08 -29.50 -58.72
CA ALA A 339 -13.40 -29.26 -59.25
C ALA A 339 -13.57 -30.03 -60.60
N PRO A 340 -14.70 -30.70 -60.83
CA PRO A 340 -14.95 -31.36 -62.13
C PRO A 340 -14.75 -30.36 -63.24
N LYS A 341 -13.94 -30.68 -64.24
CA LYS A 341 -13.79 -29.88 -65.47
C LYS A 341 -15.17 -29.89 -66.14
N ASP A 342 -15.85 -28.77 -66.20
CA ASP A 342 -17.07 -28.60 -66.96
C ASP A 342 -16.82 -29.12 -68.37
N SER A 343 -17.55 -30.17 -68.73
CA SER A 343 -17.53 -30.70 -70.07
C SER A 343 -17.93 -29.57 -71.04
N GLN A 344 -16.99 -29.14 -71.85
CA GLN A 344 -17.23 -28.18 -72.90
C GLN A 344 -18.48 -28.60 -73.67
N ALA A 345 -19.53 -27.80 -73.58
CA ALA A 345 -20.66 -27.89 -74.48
C ALA A 345 -20.18 -27.77 -75.94
N LYS A 346 -20.27 -28.82 -76.73
CA LYS A 346 -19.99 -28.75 -78.13
C LYS A 346 -20.95 -27.75 -78.75
N PRO A 347 -20.53 -26.83 -79.62
CA PRO A 347 -21.42 -26.05 -80.41
C PRO A 347 -22.13 -26.99 -81.37
N GLN A 348 -23.47 -27.08 -81.32
CA GLN A 348 -24.23 -27.64 -82.36
C GLN A 348 -24.23 -26.71 -83.57
N ALA A 349 -23.88 -27.28 -84.74
CA ALA A 349 -23.88 -26.66 -86.03
C ALA A 349 -25.30 -26.43 -86.51
#